data_6d5fab7fee5db8c4d8c46a25ea46ef4b
#
_entry.id   6d5fab7fee5db8c4d8c46a25ea46ef4b
#
_cell.length_a   1.000
_cell.length_b   1.000
_cell.length_c   1.000
_cell.angle_alpha   90.00
_cell.angle_beta   90.00
_cell.angle_gamma   90.00
#
_symmetry.space_group_name_H-M   'P 1'
#
loop_
_entity.id
_entity.type
_entity.pdbx_description
1 polymer ?
#
loop_
_entity_poly.entity_id
_entity_poly.type
_entity_poly.pdbx_seq_one_letter_code
_entity_poly.pdbx_strand_id
1 'polypeptide(L)'
;MKTTNLLTLPNDRQLAYAEYGDLNGHPVFYFHGGGTSRLEPLLLGDEEFTRLGLRLIAPDRPGIGQSDFQPNRGFSDWTKDVIFLADTLGLDKFSVLGVSSGGGYVAACAAKIPDRLYSAVVVSGAWEFTTADLLKSNRWSFLLIKYLPWLYRVSMKLTQRSLNAPPHKLLKNLKKALPRADYTVLEAPGRLQKSCEALN
;
A
#
# COMPACT_ATOMS: atom_id res chain seq x y z
N MET A 1 -5.98 -17.00 -3.71
CA MET A 1 -6.04 -15.52 -3.58
C MET A 1 -7.40 -15.04 -3.14
N LYS A 2 -7.51 -14.23 -2.10
CA LYS A 2 -8.73 -13.54 -1.69
C LYS A 2 -8.43 -12.06 -1.51
N THR A 3 -8.86 -11.25 -2.44
CA THR A 3 -8.49 -9.83 -2.57
C THR A 3 -9.29 -8.87 -1.70
N THR A 4 -10.34 -9.38 -1.02
CA THR A 4 -11.15 -8.55 -0.12
C THR A 4 -11.66 -9.38 1.05
N ASN A 5 -11.14 -9.08 2.22
CA ASN A 5 -11.66 -9.48 3.52
C ASN A 5 -11.93 -8.22 4.32
N LEU A 6 -12.98 -8.22 5.11
CA LEU A 6 -13.30 -7.13 6.04
C LEU A 6 -13.25 -7.68 7.47
N LEU A 7 -12.56 -6.95 8.34
CA LEU A 7 -12.43 -7.25 9.77
C LEU A 7 -12.89 -6.04 10.58
N THR A 8 -13.84 -6.25 11.47
CA THR A 8 -14.25 -5.21 12.43
C THR A 8 -13.24 -5.16 13.58
N LEU A 9 -12.59 -4.04 13.75
CA LEU A 9 -11.64 -3.78 14.82
C LEU A 9 -12.36 -3.49 16.15
N PRO A 10 -11.69 -3.57 17.32
CA PRO A 10 -12.28 -3.31 18.63
C PRO A 10 -12.88 -1.91 18.82
N ASN A 11 -12.56 -0.98 17.95
CA ASN A 11 -13.07 0.40 17.93
C ASN A 11 -14.11 0.62 16.83
N ASP A 12 -14.79 -0.43 16.40
CA ASP A 12 -15.84 -0.48 15.36
C ASP A 12 -15.39 -0.06 13.95
N ARG A 13 -14.09 0.26 13.72
CA ARG A 13 -13.57 0.52 12.38
C ARG A 13 -13.48 -0.77 11.57
N GLN A 14 -13.79 -0.69 10.28
CA GLN A 14 -13.52 -1.76 9.33
C GLN A 14 -12.06 -1.69 8.85
N LEU A 15 -11.37 -2.81 8.92
CA LEU A 15 -10.06 -3.02 8.30
C LEU A 15 -10.24 -3.96 7.11
N ALA A 16 -9.92 -3.48 5.91
CA ALA A 16 -9.89 -4.32 4.72
C ALA A 16 -8.49 -4.90 4.51
N TYR A 17 -8.41 -6.16 4.10
CA TYR A 17 -7.15 -6.81 3.75
C TYR A 17 -7.33 -7.83 2.63
N ALA A 18 -6.24 -8.15 1.97
CA ALA A 18 -6.13 -9.20 0.96
C ALA A 18 -5.14 -10.26 1.41
N GLU A 19 -5.35 -11.50 0.95
CA GLU A 19 -4.41 -12.61 1.15
C GLU A 19 -3.95 -13.14 -0.21
N TYR A 20 -2.66 -13.38 -0.34
CA TYR A 20 -2.00 -13.89 -1.52
C TYR A 20 -1.06 -15.04 -1.17
N GLY A 21 -0.80 -15.89 -2.17
CA GLY A 21 0.13 -17.00 -2.05
C GLY A 21 -0.47 -18.22 -1.35
N ASP A 22 0.38 -18.96 -0.65
CA ASP A 22 0.02 -20.19 0.07
C ASP A 22 -0.50 -19.86 1.47
N LEU A 23 -1.76 -20.19 1.77
CA LEU A 23 -2.36 -19.94 3.09
C LEU A 23 -1.65 -20.69 4.25
N ASN A 24 -0.90 -21.75 3.95
CA ASN A 24 -0.07 -22.47 4.90
C ASN A 24 1.41 -22.01 4.88
N GLY A 25 1.73 -21.05 4.02
CA GLY A 25 3.08 -20.53 3.85
C GLY A 25 3.53 -19.63 5.00
N HIS A 26 4.78 -19.16 4.91
CA HIS A 26 5.35 -18.23 5.90
C HIS A 26 4.56 -16.91 5.91
N PRO A 27 4.00 -16.47 7.06
CA PRO A 27 3.17 -15.28 7.14
C PRO A 27 3.98 -14.00 7.01
N VAL A 28 3.60 -13.15 6.05
CA VAL A 28 4.22 -11.84 5.79
C VAL A 28 3.14 -10.77 5.68
N PHE A 29 3.17 -9.80 6.58
CA PHE A 29 2.34 -8.60 6.44
C PHE A 29 2.99 -7.64 5.46
N TYR A 30 2.27 -7.27 4.42
CA TYR A 30 2.71 -6.36 3.38
C TYR A 30 2.11 -4.97 3.57
N PHE A 31 2.95 -3.97 3.77
CA PHE A 31 2.51 -2.57 3.91
C PHE A 31 2.77 -1.83 2.61
N HIS A 32 1.70 -1.51 1.92
CA HIS A 32 1.70 -0.90 0.60
C HIS A 32 2.31 0.52 0.58
N GLY A 33 2.74 0.96 -0.60
CA GLY A 33 3.31 2.28 -0.86
C GLY A 33 2.29 3.43 -0.80
N GLY A 34 2.75 4.64 -1.04
CA GLY A 34 1.89 5.82 -1.17
C GLY A 34 1.09 5.76 -2.47
N GLY A 35 -0.22 6.05 -2.40
CA GLY A 35 -1.11 6.05 -3.57
C GLY A 35 -1.54 4.67 -4.06
N THR A 36 -1.24 3.59 -3.31
CA THR A 36 -1.64 2.22 -3.58
C THR A 36 -2.48 1.66 -2.43
N SER A 37 -2.89 0.41 -2.51
CA SER A 37 -3.77 -0.27 -1.55
C SER A 37 -3.31 -1.72 -1.31
N ARG A 38 -4.11 -2.49 -0.56
CA ARG A 38 -3.97 -3.93 -0.41
C ARG A 38 -3.80 -4.71 -1.73
N LEU A 39 -4.14 -4.08 -2.86
CA LEU A 39 -4.05 -4.68 -4.18
C LEU A 39 -2.67 -4.55 -4.85
N GLU A 40 -1.75 -3.78 -4.25
CA GLU A 40 -0.39 -3.59 -4.79
C GLU A 40 0.35 -4.90 -5.09
N PRO A 41 0.24 -5.98 -4.26
CA PRO A 41 0.90 -7.25 -4.56
C PRO A 41 0.46 -7.92 -5.87
N LEU A 42 -0.71 -7.57 -6.44
CA LEU A 42 -1.13 -8.04 -7.77
C LEU A 42 -0.13 -7.69 -8.88
N LEU A 43 0.69 -6.66 -8.69
CA LEU A 43 1.75 -6.31 -9.64
C LEU A 43 2.76 -7.45 -9.85
N LEU A 44 3.02 -8.22 -8.81
CA LEU A 44 3.93 -9.39 -8.86
C LEU A 44 3.18 -10.66 -9.28
N GLY A 45 1.94 -10.81 -8.88
CA GLY A 45 1.09 -11.98 -9.12
C GLY A 45 1.10 -12.97 -7.96
N ASP A 46 -0.04 -13.61 -7.76
CA ASP A 46 -0.30 -14.56 -6.66
C ASP A 46 0.61 -15.80 -6.72
N GLU A 47 0.89 -16.26 -7.93
CA GLU A 47 1.70 -17.45 -8.21
C GLU A 47 3.13 -17.34 -7.68
N GLU A 48 3.71 -16.14 -7.73
CA GLU A 48 5.07 -15.92 -7.23
C GLU A 48 5.13 -16.08 -5.70
N PHE A 49 4.13 -15.62 -4.98
CA PHE A 49 4.07 -15.79 -3.53
C PHE A 49 3.85 -17.25 -3.16
N THR A 50 3.00 -17.97 -3.91
CA THR A 50 2.81 -19.42 -3.74
C THR A 50 4.11 -20.17 -3.99
N ARG A 51 4.83 -19.87 -5.07
CA ARG A 51 6.12 -20.49 -5.42
C ARG A 51 7.18 -20.29 -4.33
N LEU A 52 7.12 -19.14 -3.65
CA LEU A 52 8.04 -18.79 -2.55
C LEU A 52 7.60 -19.35 -1.20
N GLY A 53 6.47 -20.07 -1.10
CA GLY A 53 5.93 -20.58 0.15
C GLY A 53 5.51 -19.47 1.13
N LEU A 54 5.03 -18.33 0.62
CA LEU A 54 4.63 -17.18 1.42
C LEU A 54 3.11 -17.08 1.51
N ARG A 55 2.60 -16.77 2.71
CA ARG A 55 1.26 -16.23 2.94
C ARG A 55 1.36 -14.73 3.11
N LEU A 56 1.08 -13.98 2.06
CA LEU A 56 1.15 -12.53 2.09
C LEU A 56 -0.20 -11.95 2.52
N ILE A 57 -0.20 -11.18 3.60
CA ILE A 57 -1.36 -10.51 4.18
C ILE A 57 -1.16 -9.01 3.96
N ALA A 58 -1.97 -8.41 3.10
CA ALA A 58 -1.86 -7.01 2.71
C ALA A 58 -3.07 -6.22 3.23
N PRO A 59 -2.99 -5.55 4.40
CA PRO A 59 -4.06 -4.70 4.89
C PRO A 59 -4.02 -3.31 4.24
N ASP A 60 -5.21 -2.74 3.96
CA ASP A 60 -5.36 -1.34 3.64
C ASP A 60 -5.09 -0.48 4.88
N ARG A 61 -4.26 0.54 4.74
CA ARG A 61 -4.06 1.51 5.83
C ARG A 61 -5.34 2.30 6.09
N PRO A 62 -5.56 2.80 7.33
CA PRO A 62 -6.76 3.59 7.65
C PRO A 62 -7.01 4.73 6.66
N GLY A 63 -8.22 4.78 6.09
CA GLY A 63 -8.62 5.76 5.09
C GLY A 63 -8.18 5.46 3.65
N ILE A 64 -7.58 4.29 3.41
CA ILE A 64 -7.20 3.80 2.07
C ILE A 64 -8.08 2.61 1.71
N GLY A 65 -8.38 2.45 0.42
CA GLY A 65 -9.15 1.33 -0.11
C GLY A 65 -10.51 1.22 0.56
N GLN A 66 -10.74 0.11 1.26
CA GLN A 66 -11.98 -0.16 1.98
C GLN A 66 -11.83 -0.11 3.51
N SER A 67 -10.67 0.34 4.01
CA SER A 67 -10.48 0.57 5.44
C SER A 67 -11.01 1.92 5.89
N ASP A 68 -11.67 1.93 7.05
CA ASP A 68 -12.20 3.15 7.63
C ASP A 68 -11.10 4.15 8.01
N PHE A 69 -11.44 5.43 7.94
CA PHE A 69 -10.52 6.50 8.32
C PHE A 69 -10.32 6.54 9.85
N GLN A 70 -9.09 6.80 10.28
CA GLN A 70 -8.74 7.04 11.68
C GLN A 70 -8.12 8.43 11.82
N PRO A 71 -8.78 9.36 12.51
CA PRO A 71 -8.23 10.69 12.76
C PRO A 71 -7.05 10.64 13.73
N ASN A 72 -6.15 11.62 13.64
CA ASN A 72 -5.05 11.85 14.59
C ASN A 72 -4.12 10.65 14.82
N ARG A 73 -4.05 9.70 13.86
CA ARG A 73 -3.20 8.52 13.97
C ARG A 73 -1.74 8.83 13.66
N GLY A 74 -0.84 8.20 14.40
CA GLY A 74 0.57 8.07 14.06
C GLY A 74 0.92 6.67 13.52
N PHE A 75 2.19 6.47 13.18
CA PHE A 75 2.69 5.14 12.75
C PHE A 75 2.52 4.06 13.85
N SER A 76 2.67 4.43 15.11
CA SER A 76 2.54 3.50 16.24
C SER A 76 1.13 2.96 16.44
N ASP A 77 0.09 3.69 16.04
CA ASP A 77 -1.29 3.22 16.17
C ASP A 77 -1.59 2.05 15.23
N TRP A 78 -0.89 2.00 14.09
CA TRP A 78 -1.00 0.92 13.14
C TRP A 78 -0.63 -0.46 13.74
N THR A 79 0.30 -0.50 14.69
CA THR A 79 0.71 -1.78 15.29
C THR A 79 -0.43 -2.49 16.01
N LYS A 80 -1.41 -1.75 16.54
CA LYS A 80 -2.61 -2.30 17.19
C LYS A 80 -3.50 -3.01 16.18
N ASP A 81 -3.72 -2.38 15.02
CA ASP A 81 -4.52 -2.96 13.93
C ASP A 81 -3.83 -4.23 13.38
N VAL A 82 -2.49 -4.21 13.23
CA VAL A 82 -1.69 -5.36 12.78
C VAL A 82 -1.78 -6.52 13.76
N ILE A 83 -1.59 -6.26 15.07
CA ILE A 83 -1.70 -7.30 16.11
C ILE A 83 -3.09 -7.92 16.09
N PHE A 84 -4.13 -7.09 16.07
CA PHE A 84 -5.51 -7.60 16.08
C PHE A 84 -5.81 -8.46 14.86
N LEU A 85 -5.33 -8.06 13.68
CA LEU A 85 -5.47 -8.87 12.47
C LEU A 85 -4.67 -10.17 12.58
N ALA A 86 -3.42 -10.12 13.07
CA ALA A 86 -2.59 -11.31 13.27
C ALA A 86 -3.25 -12.31 14.24
N ASP A 87 -3.76 -11.83 15.38
CA ASP A 87 -4.44 -12.66 16.38
C ASP A 87 -5.73 -13.29 15.82
N THR A 88 -6.49 -12.52 15.03
CA THR A 88 -7.70 -13.02 14.34
C THR A 88 -7.37 -14.13 13.33
N LEU A 89 -6.19 -14.04 12.70
CA LEU A 89 -5.72 -15.05 11.75
C LEU A 89 -4.96 -16.22 12.41
N GLY A 90 -4.86 -16.22 13.75
CA GLY A 90 -4.17 -17.26 14.53
C GLY A 90 -2.64 -17.23 14.36
N LEU A 91 -2.06 -16.06 14.06
CA LEU A 91 -0.63 -15.89 13.81
C LEU A 91 0.07 -15.37 15.07
N ASP A 92 0.87 -16.21 15.72
CA ASP A 92 1.70 -15.80 16.87
C ASP A 92 2.87 -14.91 16.42
N LYS A 93 3.60 -15.33 15.38
CA LYS A 93 4.69 -14.57 14.79
C LYS A 93 4.56 -14.46 13.27
N PHE A 94 5.08 -13.37 12.74
CA PHE A 94 5.02 -13.05 11.30
C PHE A 94 6.20 -12.17 10.89
N SER A 95 6.46 -12.08 9.61
CA SER A 95 7.37 -11.09 9.03
C SER A 95 6.59 -9.85 8.57
N VAL A 96 7.27 -8.70 8.50
CA VAL A 96 6.70 -7.47 7.95
C VAL A 96 7.55 -6.97 6.78
N LEU A 97 6.90 -6.60 5.68
CA LEU A 97 7.51 -6.05 4.47
C LEU A 97 6.80 -4.75 4.10
N GLY A 98 7.54 -3.67 3.95
CA GLY A 98 6.98 -2.38 3.55
C GLY A 98 7.71 -1.79 2.36
N VAL A 99 6.94 -1.26 1.41
CA VAL A 99 7.46 -0.60 0.21
C VAL A 99 7.24 0.91 0.31
N SER A 100 8.25 1.71 -0.05
CA SER A 100 8.16 3.17 -0.07
C SER A 100 7.64 3.73 1.28
N SER A 101 6.51 4.43 1.30
CA SER A 101 5.88 4.94 2.53
C SER A 101 5.40 3.84 3.49
N GLY A 102 5.31 2.58 3.06
CA GLY A 102 5.09 1.41 3.91
C GLY A 102 6.22 1.16 4.90
N GLY A 103 7.43 1.64 4.60
CA GLY A 103 8.61 1.49 5.47
C GLY A 103 8.45 2.09 6.86
N GLY A 104 7.75 3.23 6.99
CA GLY A 104 7.48 3.84 8.29
C GLY A 104 6.62 2.96 9.21
N TYR A 105 5.72 2.17 8.64
CA TYR A 105 4.89 1.22 9.37
C TYR A 105 5.67 -0.04 9.77
N VAL A 106 6.62 -0.48 8.93
CA VAL A 106 7.59 -1.53 9.29
C VAL A 106 8.44 -1.09 10.47
N ALA A 107 8.99 0.12 10.43
CA ALA A 107 9.79 0.68 11.53
C ALA A 107 8.98 0.75 12.84
N ALA A 108 7.71 1.15 12.77
CA ALA A 108 6.82 1.17 13.94
C ALA A 108 6.59 -0.25 14.50
N CYS A 109 6.36 -1.25 13.65
CA CYS A 109 6.22 -2.63 14.09
C CYS A 109 7.52 -3.15 14.72
N ALA A 110 8.67 -2.92 14.10
CA ALA A 110 9.97 -3.33 14.66
C ALA A 110 10.25 -2.70 16.03
N ALA A 111 9.83 -1.44 16.23
CA ALA A 111 10.03 -0.74 17.50
C ALA A 111 9.02 -1.11 18.60
N LYS A 112 7.79 -1.47 18.24
CA LYS A 112 6.68 -1.63 19.21
C LYS A 112 6.29 -3.07 19.49
N ILE A 113 6.53 -3.97 18.53
CA ILE A 113 6.12 -5.39 18.60
C ILE A 113 7.23 -6.34 18.13
N PRO A 114 8.51 -6.14 18.54
CA PRO A 114 9.63 -6.95 18.06
C PRO A 114 9.45 -8.44 18.36
N ASP A 115 8.83 -8.80 19.47
CA ASP A 115 8.63 -10.18 19.90
C ASP A 115 7.66 -10.96 18.99
N ARG A 116 6.80 -10.25 18.25
CA ARG A 116 5.85 -10.81 17.28
C ARG A 116 6.48 -10.98 15.88
N LEU A 117 7.72 -10.52 15.66
CA LEU A 117 8.33 -10.51 14.35
C LEU A 117 9.40 -11.60 14.17
N TYR A 118 9.33 -12.30 13.04
CA TYR A 118 10.46 -13.07 12.52
C TYR A 118 11.47 -12.15 11.83
N SER A 119 10.99 -11.20 11.02
CA SER A 119 11.84 -10.25 10.29
C SER A 119 11.07 -8.98 9.93
N ALA A 120 11.82 -7.91 9.66
CA ALA A 120 11.32 -6.64 9.19
C ALA A 120 12.12 -6.18 7.98
N VAL A 121 11.46 -6.01 6.84
CA VAL A 121 12.08 -5.68 5.55
C VAL A 121 11.49 -4.38 5.00
N VAL A 122 12.36 -3.49 4.55
CA VAL A 122 11.97 -2.24 3.91
C VAL A 122 12.56 -2.15 2.51
N VAL A 123 11.72 -1.92 1.52
CA VAL A 123 12.11 -1.75 0.12
C VAL A 123 11.86 -0.29 -0.29
N SER A 124 12.92 0.41 -0.68
CA SER A 124 12.86 1.82 -1.10
C SER A 124 12.10 2.70 -0.09
N GLY A 125 12.38 2.52 1.20
CA GLY A 125 11.63 3.15 2.30
C GLY A 125 11.70 4.67 2.28
N ALA A 126 10.57 5.30 2.54
CA ALA A 126 10.40 6.74 2.59
C ALA A 126 9.53 7.09 3.81
N TRP A 127 10.15 7.38 4.95
CA TRP A 127 9.44 7.74 6.18
C TRP A 127 10.00 8.97 6.90
N GLU A 128 11.21 9.38 6.59
CA GLU A 128 11.81 10.58 7.15
C GLU A 128 11.85 11.67 6.08
N PHE A 129 10.84 12.53 6.12
CA PHE A 129 10.83 13.73 5.31
C PHE A 129 10.89 14.94 6.22
N THR A 130 11.93 15.74 6.09
CA THR A 130 11.90 17.07 6.69
C THR A 130 10.92 17.97 5.92
N THR A 131 10.34 18.94 6.59
CA THR A 131 9.47 19.93 5.93
C THR A 131 10.20 20.61 4.75
N ALA A 132 11.53 20.77 4.85
CA ALA A 132 12.35 21.33 3.79
C ALA A 132 12.43 20.43 2.55
N ASP A 133 12.57 19.09 2.73
CA ASP A 133 12.64 18.14 1.63
C ASP A 133 11.30 18.01 0.90
N LEU A 134 10.21 17.99 1.66
CA LEU A 134 8.86 17.99 1.12
C LEU A 134 8.58 19.26 0.30
N LEU A 135 9.01 20.43 0.79
CA LEU A 135 8.86 21.71 0.08
C LEU A 135 9.71 21.79 -1.19
N LYS A 136 10.87 21.13 -1.22
CA LYS A 136 11.73 21.09 -2.42
C LYS A 136 11.15 20.19 -3.52
N SER A 137 10.65 19.00 -3.15
CA SER A 137 10.23 17.98 -4.11
C SER A 137 8.82 18.21 -4.66
N ASN A 138 7.89 18.80 -3.89
CA ASN A 138 6.49 18.90 -4.30
C ASN A 138 5.73 20.08 -3.68
N ARG A 139 6.38 21.26 -3.68
CA ARG A 139 5.89 22.48 -3.03
C ARG A 139 4.43 22.80 -3.34
N TRP A 140 4.02 22.65 -4.60
CA TRP A 140 2.67 22.98 -5.03
C TRP A 140 1.61 22.03 -4.44
N SER A 141 1.88 20.73 -4.39
CA SER A 141 0.95 19.78 -3.80
C SER A 141 0.75 20.04 -2.31
N PHE A 142 1.82 20.38 -1.56
CA PHE A 142 1.72 20.73 -0.14
C PHE A 142 0.97 22.04 0.10
N LEU A 143 1.20 23.06 -0.74
CA LEU A 143 0.44 24.30 -0.65
C LEU A 143 -1.04 24.08 -0.95
N LEU A 144 -1.35 23.27 -1.96
CA LEU A 144 -2.75 22.88 -2.26
C LEU A 144 -3.40 22.11 -1.11
N ILE A 145 -2.70 21.13 -0.51
CA ILE A 145 -3.22 20.36 0.63
C ILE A 145 -3.47 21.29 1.82
N LYS A 146 -2.55 22.20 2.12
CA LYS A 146 -2.62 23.08 3.28
C LYS A 146 -3.67 24.17 3.13
N TYR A 147 -3.75 24.83 1.98
CA TYR A 147 -4.56 26.04 1.80
C TYR A 147 -5.83 25.83 0.98
N LEU A 148 -5.85 24.84 0.08
CA LEU A 148 -6.95 24.55 -0.82
C LEU A 148 -7.24 23.04 -0.89
N PRO A 149 -7.55 22.38 0.25
CA PRO A 149 -7.70 20.91 0.31
C PRO A 149 -8.81 20.40 -0.61
N TRP A 150 -9.84 21.20 -0.86
CA TRP A 150 -10.91 20.83 -1.80
C TRP A 150 -10.41 20.76 -3.26
N LEU A 151 -9.53 21.68 -3.66
CA LEU A 151 -8.94 21.69 -5.00
C LEU A 151 -8.00 20.51 -5.19
N TYR A 152 -7.22 20.18 -4.15
CA TYR A 152 -6.41 18.97 -4.14
C TYR A 152 -7.28 17.70 -4.30
N ARG A 153 -8.40 17.59 -3.59
CA ARG A 153 -9.35 16.49 -3.74
C ARG A 153 -9.93 16.39 -5.16
N VAL A 154 -10.25 17.51 -5.77
CA VAL A 154 -10.73 17.55 -7.16
C VAL A 154 -9.63 17.07 -8.12
N SER A 155 -8.39 17.56 -7.95
CA SER A 155 -7.26 17.11 -8.78
C SER A 155 -7.02 15.61 -8.67
N MET A 156 -7.08 15.04 -7.46
CA MET A 156 -6.95 13.59 -7.24
C MET A 156 -8.08 12.80 -7.89
N LYS A 157 -9.33 13.27 -7.81
CA LYS A 157 -10.47 12.64 -8.52
C LYS A 157 -10.31 12.67 -10.03
N LEU A 158 -9.78 13.76 -10.59
CA LEU A 158 -9.50 13.86 -12.02
C LEU A 158 -8.38 12.91 -12.45
N THR A 159 -7.33 12.80 -11.64
CA THR A 159 -6.24 11.84 -11.85
C THR A 159 -6.78 10.40 -11.83
N GLN A 160 -7.58 10.04 -10.83
CA GLN A 160 -8.21 8.72 -10.74
C GLN A 160 -9.07 8.41 -11.95
N ARG A 161 -9.88 9.37 -12.41
CA ARG A 161 -10.67 9.22 -13.65
C ARG A 161 -9.79 9.00 -14.89
N SER A 162 -8.65 9.67 -14.96
CA SER A 162 -7.70 9.48 -16.07
C SER A 162 -7.03 8.10 -16.06
N LEU A 163 -6.79 7.54 -14.87
CA LEU A 163 -6.26 6.18 -14.71
C LEU A 163 -7.28 5.09 -15.09
N ASN A 164 -8.58 5.39 -14.98
CA ASN A 164 -9.67 4.51 -15.44
C ASN A 164 -9.91 4.59 -16.96
N ALA A 165 -9.08 5.33 -17.70
CA ALA A 165 -9.17 5.38 -19.15
C ALA A 165 -8.77 4.01 -19.78
N PRO A 166 -9.27 3.69 -21.00
CA PRO A 166 -8.89 2.47 -21.69
C PRO A 166 -7.36 2.31 -21.79
N PRO A 167 -6.80 1.10 -21.59
CA PRO A 167 -5.35 0.87 -21.49
C PRO A 167 -4.52 1.51 -22.60
N HIS A 168 -5.02 1.49 -23.86
CA HIS A 168 -4.32 2.07 -24.99
C HIS A 168 -4.17 3.61 -24.91
N LYS A 169 -5.18 4.31 -24.36
CA LYS A 169 -5.11 5.77 -24.15
C LYS A 169 -4.17 6.10 -22.99
N LEU A 170 -4.23 5.30 -21.93
CA LEU A 170 -3.36 5.46 -20.78
C LEU A 170 -1.89 5.26 -21.15
N LEU A 171 -1.55 4.19 -21.87
CA LEU A 171 -0.19 3.95 -22.39
C LEU A 171 0.32 5.11 -23.23
N LYS A 172 -0.51 5.65 -24.14
CA LYS A 172 -0.12 6.80 -24.97
C LYS A 172 0.21 8.04 -24.15
N ASN A 173 -0.53 8.29 -23.07
CA ASN A 173 -0.27 9.43 -22.17
C ASN A 173 0.97 9.19 -21.32
N LEU A 174 1.16 7.99 -20.77
CA LEU A 174 2.32 7.60 -19.97
C LEU A 174 3.61 7.66 -20.78
N LYS A 175 3.58 7.30 -22.08
CA LYS A 175 4.75 7.40 -22.97
C LYS A 175 5.35 8.80 -23.06
N LYS A 176 4.53 9.85 -22.85
CA LYS A 176 4.99 11.23 -22.86
C LYS A 176 5.54 11.68 -21.52
N ALA A 177 5.14 11.04 -20.44
CA ALA A 177 5.41 11.46 -19.07
C ALA A 177 6.50 10.64 -18.38
N LEU A 178 6.70 9.38 -18.79
CA LEU A 178 7.63 8.47 -18.14
C LEU A 178 8.95 8.32 -18.89
N PRO A 179 10.07 8.06 -18.18
CA PRO A 179 11.31 7.62 -18.76
C PRO A 179 11.12 6.32 -19.58
N ARG A 180 11.98 6.13 -20.59
CA ARG A 180 11.85 4.97 -21.48
C ARG A 180 11.89 3.62 -20.76
N ALA A 181 12.71 3.49 -19.73
CA ALA A 181 12.82 2.27 -18.92
C ALA A 181 11.48 1.91 -18.26
N ASP A 182 10.83 2.87 -17.60
CA ASP A 182 9.57 2.67 -16.89
C ASP A 182 8.43 2.35 -17.87
N TYR A 183 8.39 3.05 -18.99
CA TYR A 183 7.41 2.79 -20.04
C TYR A 183 7.55 1.38 -20.60
N THR A 184 8.77 0.89 -20.85
CA THR A 184 9.01 -0.46 -21.35
C THR A 184 8.47 -1.55 -20.40
N VAL A 185 8.58 -1.32 -19.10
CA VAL A 185 8.02 -2.24 -18.09
C VAL A 185 6.49 -2.29 -18.18
N LEU A 186 5.83 -1.16 -18.44
CA LEU A 186 4.37 -1.08 -18.55
C LEU A 186 3.82 -1.66 -19.86
N GLU A 187 4.63 -1.68 -20.92
CA GLU A 187 4.26 -2.32 -22.20
C GLU A 187 4.17 -3.84 -22.10
N ALA A 188 4.78 -4.47 -21.10
CA ALA A 188 4.69 -5.90 -20.92
C ALA A 188 3.22 -6.35 -20.75
N PRO A 189 2.81 -7.47 -21.36
CA PRO A 189 1.43 -7.93 -21.33
C PRO A 189 0.86 -8.02 -19.92
N GLY A 190 -0.31 -7.42 -19.69
CA GLY A 190 -1.03 -7.42 -18.42
C GLY A 190 -0.46 -6.51 -17.32
N ARG A 191 0.75 -5.95 -17.48
CA ARG A 191 1.38 -5.11 -16.45
C ARG A 191 0.62 -3.81 -16.22
N LEU A 192 0.21 -3.13 -17.26
CA LEU A 192 -0.55 -1.89 -17.15
C LEU A 192 -1.89 -2.10 -16.44
N GLN A 193 -2.61 -3.18 -16.78
CA GLN A 193 -3.88 -3.50 -16.16
C GLN A 193 -3.70 -3.76 -14.66
N LYS A 194 -2.73 -4.59 -14.27
CA LYS A 194 -2.39 -4.86 -12.86
C LYS A 194 -2.01 -3.57 -12.12
N SER A 195 -1.26 -2.66 -12.77
CA SER A 195 -0.92 -1.36 -12.18
C SER A 195 -2.15 -0.50 -11.92
N CYS A 196 -3.12 -0.48 -12.84
CA CYS A 196 -4.38 0.25 -12.65
C CYS A 196 -5.24 -0.36 -11.54
N GLU A 197 -5.30 -1.69 -11.43
CA GLU A 197 -6.01 -2.40 -10.37
C GLU A 197 -5.40 -2.12 -8.99
N ALA A 198 -4.08 -2.06 -8.89
CA ALA A 198 -3.38 -1.76 -7.65
C ALA A 198 -3.56 -0.30 -7.16
N LEU A 199 -3.91 0.62 -8.06
CA LEU A 199 -4.13 2.05 -7.76
C LEU A 199 -5.59 2.39 -7.41
N ASN A 200 -6.54 1.47 -7.67
CA ASN A 200 -7.96 1.61 -7.36
C ASN A 200 -8.35 0.95 -6.04
#